data_fc7e9d779776b51a9c753a5c60008db8
#
_entry.id   fc7e9d779776b51a9c753a5c60008db8
#
_cell.length_a   1.000
_cell.length_b   1.000
_cell.length_c   1.000
_cell.angle_alpha   90.00
_cell.angle_beta   90.00
_cell.angle_gamma   90.00
#
_symmetry.space_group_name_H-M   'P 1'
#
loop_
_entity.id
_entity.type
_entity.pdbx_description
1 polymer ?
#
loop_
_entity_poly.entity_id
_entity_poly.type
_entity_poly.pdbx_seq_one_letter_code
_entity_poly.pdbx_strand_id
1 'polypeptide(L)'
;MTTPIIETGTPTDEELMAALQGGQDAALAPLIERWELGVKAFLLSLGVPSADVEDIAQEAFVRLYEKRASYRVGAAFKPWLLTLAGNLGRNRLRWRFRRREDSIQAMDASQPGGFHYADPLAQPASTLAEKANLAQSVRSAVEALPANLREAVVCVELEELSYNEAAQIMGCTAKAVETRLYRARQLLRTTCQKLFAKE
;
A
#
# COMPACT_ATOMS: atom_id res chain seq x y z
N MET A 1 38.81 -34.24 -3.40
CA MET A 1 37.36 -34.10 -3.11
C MET A 1 37.11 -32.60 -2.99
N THR A 2 36.64 -31.97 -4.04
CA THR A 2 36.40 -30.52 -4.11
C THR A 2 34.97 -30.28 -3.57
N THR A 3 34.88 -29.66 -2.39
CA THR A 3 33.62 -29.21 -1.83
C THR A 3 33.04 -28.14 -2.74
N PRO A 4 31.80 -28.23 -3.23
CA PRO A 4 31.21 -27.16 -3.99
C PRO A 4 31.01 -25.94 -3.06
N ILE A 5 31.56 -24.81 -3.49
CA ILE A 5 31.27 -23.49 -2.89
C ILE A 5 29.80 -23.23 -3.18
N ILE A 6 28.94 -23.41 -2.17
CA ILE A 6 27.54 -22.98 -2.23
C ILE A 6 27.61 -21.45 -2.22
N GLU A 7 27.28 -20.81 -3.36
CA GLU A 7 26.98 -19.40 -3.41
C GLU A 7 25.81 -19.15 -2.45
N THR A 8 26.13 -18.63 -1.28
CA THR A 8 25.12 -18.18 -0.30
C THR A 8 24.53 -16.86 -0.81
N GLY A 9 23.68 -16.97 -1.83
CA GLY A 9 22.81 -15.87 -2.23
C GLY A 9 21.90 -15.48 -1.04
N THR A 10 21.57 -14.21 -0.92
CA THR A 10 20.60 -13.74 0.08
C THR A 10 19.29 -14.53 -0.09
N PRO A 11 18.74 -15.18 0.96
CA PRO A 11 17.54 -16.00 0.83
C PRO A 11 16.37 -15.19 0.30
N THR A 12 15.54 -15.81 -0.53
CA THR A 12 14.31 -15.20 -1.05
C THR A 12 13.25 -15.05 0.05
N ASP A 13 12.24 -14.23 -0.18
CA ASP A 13 11.15 -14.04 0.78
C ASP A 13 10.36 -15.34 1.01
N GLU A 14 10.20 -16.13 -0.05
CA GLU A 14 9.54 -17.44 -0.01
C GLU A 14 10.34 -18.46 0.80
N GLU A 15 11.68 -18.45 0.70
CA GLU A 15 12.56 -19.30 1.50
C GLU A 15 12.53 -18.88 2.98
N LEU A 16 12.55 -17.59 3.27
CA LEU A 16 12.41 -17.06 4.63
C LEU A 16 11.05 -17.45 5.22
N MET A 17 9.97 -17.37 4.45
CA MET A 17 8.65 -17.80 4.90
C MET A 17 8.57 -19.30 5.15
N ALA A 18 9.19 -20.13 4.30
CA ALA A 18 9.26 -21.58 4.53
C ALA A 18 10.04 -21.92 5.80
N ALA A 19 11.18 -21.23 6.04
CA ALA A 19 11.96 -21.36 7.27
C ALA A 19 11.15 -20.95 8.52
N LEU A 20 10.40 -19.85 8.44
CA LEU A 20 9.54 -19.35 9.51
C LEU A 20 8.39 -20.33 9.81
N GLN A 21 7.80 -20.96 8.79
CA GLN A 21 6.82 -22.05 8.96
C GLN A 21 7.43 -23.29 9.63
N GLY A 22 8.70 -23.59 9.31
CA GLY A 22 9.47 -24.67 9.93
C GLY A 22 9.89 -24.40 11.38
N GLY A 23 9.50 -23.26 11.97
CA GLY A 23 9.79 -22.89 13.36
C GLY A 23 11.12 -22.14 13.54
N GLN A 24 11.74 -21.66 12.45
CA GLN A 24 12.96 -20.83 12.52
C GLN A 24 12.57 -19.36 12.68
N ASP A 25 12.25 -18.94 13.91
CA ASP A 25 11.75 -17.59 14.19
C ASP A 25 12.74 -16.48 13.77
N ALA A 26 14.04 -16.78 13.69
CA ALA A 26 15.06 -15.85 13.21
C ALA A 26 14.84 -15.39 11.75
N ALA A 27 14.07 -16.14 10.94
CA ALA A 27 13.73 -15.75 9.57
C ALA A 27 12.76 -14.57 9.50
N LEU A 28 12.10 -14.19 10.60
CA LEU A 28 11.19 -13.06 10.64
C LEU A 28 11.92 -11.71 10.50
N ALA A 29 13.06 -11.54 11.14
CA ALA A 29 13.79 -10.27 11.16
C ALA A 29 14.21 -9.80 9.76
N PRO A 30 14.80 -10.64 8.89
CA PRO A 30 15.10 -10.25 7.50
C PRO A 30 13.86 -9.89 6.67
N LEU A 31 12.71 -10.53 6.91
CA LEU A 31 11.45 -10.18 6.25
C LEU A 31 10.96 -8.80 6.67
N ILE A 32 11.02 -8.49 7.96
CA ILE A 32 10.66 -7.15 8.47
C ILE A 32 11.59 -6.09 7.87
N GLU A 33 12.90 -6.28 7.96
CA GLU A 33 13.90 -5.34 7.45
C GLU A 33 13.68 -5.02 5.96
N ARG A 34 13.38 -6.03 5.15
CA ARG A 34 13.17 -5.91 3.72
C ARG A 34 11.85 -5.23 3.35
N TRP A 35 10.79 -5.48 4.11
CA TRP A 35 9.43 -5.11 3.73
C TRP A 35 8.81 -3.97 4.55
N GLU A 36 9.41 -3.56 5.65
CA GLU A 36 8.85 -2.54 6.54
C GLU A 36 8.53 -1.24 5.80
N LEU A 37 9.49 -0.71 5.04
CA LEU A 37 9.30 0.52 4.28
C LEU A 37 8.26 0.35 3.15
N GLY A 38 8.26 -0.79 2.47
CA GLY A 38 7.28 -1.11 1.44
C GLY A 38 5.86 -1.19 1.98
N VAL A 39 5.66 -1.85 3.12
CA VAL A 39 4.36 -1.94 3.80
C VAL A 39 3.89 -0.55 4.24
N LYS A 40 4.75 0.28 4.82
CA LYS A 40 4.42 1.65 5.21
C LYS A 40 4.02 2.51 3.99
N ALA A 41 4.78 2.44 2.90
CA ALA A 41 4.48 3.14 1.66
C ALA A 41 3.13 2.70 1.05
N PHE A 42 2.88 1.39 1.03
CA PHE A 42 1.60 0.83 0.59
C PHE A 42 0.43 1.35 1.42
N LEU A 43 0.53 1.34 2.76
CA LEU A 43 -0.52 1.84 3.65
C LEU A 43 -0.79 3.34 3.44
N LEU A 44 0.26 4.15 3.29
CA LEU A 44 0.14 5.58 2.94
C LEU A 44 -0.60 5.77 1.61
N SER A 45 -0.24 4.99 0.60
CA SER A 45 -0.87 5.06 -0.72
C SER A 45 -2.35 4.67 -0.69
N LEU A 46 -2.77 3.80 0.23
CA LEU A 46 -4.18 3.50 0.48
C LEU A 46 -4.93 4.65 1.17
N GLY A 47 -4.22 5.64 1.71
CA GLY A 47 -4.78 6.77 2.44
C GLY A 47 -4.90 6.53 3.94
N VAL A 48 -4.14 5.60 4.50
CA VAL A 48 -3.99 5.46 5.94
C VAL A 48 -3.23 6.68 6.46
N PRO A 49 -3.73 7.37 7.51
CA PRO A 49 -3.04 8.52 8.08
C PRO A 49 -1.64 8.15 8.58
N SER A 50 -0.66 9.03 8.38
CA SER A 50 0.73 8.81 8.78
C SER A 50 0.90 8.44 10.26
N ALA A 51 0.07 9.02 11.13
CA ALA A 51 0.06 8.71 12.56
C ALA A 51 -0.33 7.25 12.89
N ASP A 52 -1.06 6.58 12.00
CA ASP A 52 -1.52 5.20 12.20
C ASP A 52 -0.64 4.17 11.45
N VAL A 53 0.22 4.62 10.52
CA VAL A 53 0.94 3.73 9.60
C VAL A 53 1.93 2.83 10.33
N GLU A 54 2.65 3.38 11.31
CA GLU A 54 3.64 2.63 12.09
C GLU A 54 3.00 1.45 12.81
N ASP A 55 1.95 1.73 13.58
CA ASP A 55 1.23 0.73 14.36
C ASP A 55 0.63 -0.36 13.45
N ILE A 56 0.06 0.04 12.31
CA ILE A 56 -0.56 -0.91 11.37
C ILE A 56 0.51 -1.75 10.66
N ALA A 57 1.66 -1.18 10.33
CA ALA A 57 2.76 -1.93 9.73
C ALA A 57 3.32 -2.96 10.71
N GLN A 58 3.52 -2.60 11.97
CA GLN A 58 3.94 -3.54 13.02
C GLN A 58 2.88 -4.65 13.21
N GLU A 59 1.60 -4.30 13.29
CA GLU A 59 0.52 -5.30 13.39
C GLU A 59 0.49 -6.23 12.18
N ALA A 60 0.82 -5.75 10.97
CA ALA A 60 0.88 -6.59 9.78
C ALA A 60 1.95 -7.69 9.91
N PHE A 61 3.12 -7.39 10.50
CA PHE A 61 4.17 -8.40 10.75
C PHE A 61 3.81 -9.32 11.91
N VAL A 62 3.11 -8.85 12.94
CA VAL A 62 2.55 -9.73 13.96
C VAL A 62 1.57 -10.71 13.33
N ARG A 63 0.66 -10.23 12.46
CA ARG A 63 -0.28 -11.08 11.71
C ARG A 63 0.43 -12.04 10.76
N LEU A 64 1.52 -11.61 10.14
CA LEU A 64 2.37 -12.49 9.31
C LEU A 64 2.85 -13.68 10.15
N TYR A 65 3.41 -13.41 11.32
CA TYR A 65 3.90 -14.45 12.22
C TYR A 65 2.78 -15.36 12.71
N GLU A 66 1.67 -14.81 13.20
CA GLU A 66 0.50 -15.57 13.66
C GLU A 66 -0.08 -16.47 12.56
N LYS A 67 -0.14 -15.96 11.33
CA LYS A 67 -0.75 -16.63 10.19
C LYS A 67 0.25 -17.40 9.31
N ARG A 68 1.53 -17.50 9.72
CA ARG A 68 2.57 -18.15 8.92
C ARG A 68 2.19 -19.55 8.44
N ALA A 69 1.49 -20.34 9.27
CA ALA A 69 1.02 -21.66 8.89
C ALA A 69 -0.02 -21.67 7.75
N SER A 70 -0.71 -20.55 7.50
CA SER A 70 -1.67 -20.40 6.40
C SER A 70 -1.04 -19.96 5.09
N TYR A 71 0.23 -19.55 5.09
CA TYR A 71 0.95 -19.21 3.88
C TYR A 71 1.19 -20.46 3.05
N ARG A 72 0.82 -20.42 1.78
CA ARG A 72 1.03 -21.54 0.87
C ARG A 72 2.46 -21.49 0.33
N VAL A 73 3.25 -22.49 0.66
CA VAL A 73 4.62 -22.63 0.13
C VAL A 73 4.62 -22.57 -1.40
N GLY A 74 5.50 -21.76 -1.96
CA GLY A 74 5.59 -21.51 -3.42
C GLY A 74 4.61 -20.48 -3.96
N ALA A 75 3.73 -19.89 -3.14
CA ALA A 75 2.98 -18.71 -3.54
C ALA A 75 3.85 -17.46 -3.42
N ALA A 76 3.59 -16.43 -4.23
CA ALA A 76 4.28 -15.16 -4.14
C ALA A 76 4.06 -14.52 -2.75
N PHE A 77 5.16 -14.13 -2.10
CA PHE A 77 5.14 -13.56 -0.75
C PHE A 77 4.49 -12.17 -0.72
N LYS A 78 4.89 -11.28 -1.65
CA LYS A 78 4.42 -9.89 -1.68
C LYS A 78 2.88 -9.76 -1.66
N PRO A 79 2.10 -10.41 -2.54
CA PRO A 79 0.63 -10.30 -2.51
C PRO A 79 0.01 -10.79 -1.21
N TRP A 80 0.59 -11.82 -0.60
CA TRP A 80 0.11 -12.36 0.67
C TRP A 80 0.33 -11.38 1.82
N LEU A 81 1.54 -10.80 1.94
CA LEU A 81 1.84 -9.77 2.94
C LEU A 81 0.95 -8.53 2.75
N LEU A 82 0.83 -8.03 1.51
CA LEU A 82 -0.01 -6.87 1.22
C LEU A 82 -1.50 -7.13 1.46
N THR A 83 -1.95 -8.40 1.39
CA THR A 83 -3.32 -8.77 1.81
C THR A 83 -3.51 -8.57 3.31
N LEU A 84 -2.54 -8.94 4.15
CA LEU A 84 -2.60 -8.72 5.59
C LEU A 84 -2.61 -7.22 5.92
N ALA A 85 -1.67 -6.48 5.36
CA ALA A 85 -1.55 -5.04 5.57
C ALA A 85 -2.78 -4.26 5.06
N GLY A 86 -3.27 -4.58 3.85
CA GLY A 86 -4.45 -3.96 3.25
C GLY A 86 -5.73 -4.19 4.05
N ASN A 87 -5.89 -5.39 4.63
CA ASN A 87 -7.03 -5.68 5.52
C ASN A 87 -7.00 -4.81 6.77
N LEU A 88 -5.84 -4.66 7.40
CA LEU A 88 -5.67 -3.81 8.58
C LEU A 88 -5.90 -2.33 8.23
N GLY A 89 -5.30 -1.83 7.15
CA GLY A 89 -5.50 -0.47 6.67
C GLY A 89 -6.96 -0.14 6.39
N ARG A 90 -7.69 -1.02 5.66
CA ARG A 90 -9.14 -0.84 5.41
C ARG A 90 -9.96 -0.84 6.69
N ASN A 91 -9.63 -1.70 7.65
CA ASN A 91 -10.33 -1.75 8.93
C ASN A 91 -10.13 -0.44 9.72
N ARG A 92 -8.90 0.10 9.74
CA ARG A 92 -8.59 1.39 10.37
C ARG A 92 -9.35 2.52 9.70
N LEU A 93 -9.37 2.58 8.37
CA LEU A 93 -10.12 3.60 7.62
C LEU A 93 -11.62 3.53 7.91
N ARG A 94 -12.23 2.34 7.86
CA ARG A 94 -13.65 2.16 8.19
C ARG A 94 -13.99 2.57 9.63
N TRP A 95 -13.13 2.24 10.59
CA TRP A 95 -13.31 2.64 11.99
C TRP A 95 -13.29 4.16 12.15
N ARG A 96 -12.34 4.86 11.47
CA ARG A 96 -12.27 6.32 11.49
C ARG A 96 -13.49 6.97 10.85
N PHE A 97 -14.00 6.44 9.74
CA PHE A 97 -15.21 6.94 9.11
C PHE A 97 -16.42 6.85 10.07
N ARG A 98 -16.65 5.69 10.67
CA ARG A 98 -17.75 5.50 11.63
C ARG A 98 -17.65 6.47 12.81
N ARG A 99 -16.46 6.58 13.41
CA ARG A 99 -16.25 7.48 14.55
C ARG A 99 -16.42 8.95 14.19
N ARG A 100 -16.16 9.32 12.95
CA ARG A 100 -16.41 10.68 12.44
C ARG A 100 -17.91 10.94 12.24
N GLU A 101 -18.65 9.98 11.71
CA GLU A 101 -20.11 10.05 11.59
C GLU A 101 -20.76 10.19 12.98
N ASP A 102 -20.34 9.40 13.97
CA ASP A 102 -20.80 9.51 15.36
C ASP A 102 -20.46 10.89 15.98
N SER A 103 -19.28 11.45 15.66
CA SER A 103 -18.82 12.77 16.12
C SER A 103 -19.53 13.92 15.40
N ILE A 104 -19.90 13.76 14.12
CA ILE A 104 -20.63 14.78 13.35
C ILE A 104 -22.09 14.86 13.82
N GLN A 105 -22.69 13.76 14.26
CA GLN A 105 -24.00 13.76 14.90
C GLN A 105 -23.99 14.47 16.26
N ALA A 106 -22.81 14.63 16.88
CA ALA A 106 -22.63 15.34 18.15
C ALA A 106 -22.16 16.80 18.00
N MET A 107 -21.69 17.22 16.83
CA MET A 107 -21.23 18.60 16.56
C MET A 107 -21.59 19.02 15.12
N ASP A 108 -22.44 20.03 15.02
CA ASP A 108 -22.86 20.70 13.79
C ASP A 108 -21.66 21.16 12.95
N ALA A 109 -21.77 20.90 11.65
CA ALA A 109 -20.98 21.27 10.49
C ALA A 109 -19.69 22.09 10.69
N SER A 110 -18.52 21.49 10.37
CA SER A 110 -17.38 22.20 9.78
C SER A 110 -16.37 21.25 9.13
N GLN A 111 -16.28 21.37 7.80
CA GLN A 111 -15.20 21.08 6.86
C GLN A 111 -14.63 19.65 6.67
N PRO A 112 -14.51 19.20 5.40
CA PRO A 112 -13.75 18.02 5.03
C PRO A 112 -12.25 18.36 5.05
N GLY A 113 -11.53 17.84 6.05
CA GLY A 113 -10.09 17.96 6.16
C GLY A 113 -9.38 17.06 5.14
N GLY A 114 -8.93 17.63 4.03
CA GLY A 114 -7.87 17.04 3.22
C GLY A 114 -6.55 17.12 4.00
N PHE A 115 -5.88 16.00 4.21
CA PHE A 115 -4.56 15.99 4.82
C PHE A 115 -3.52 16.37 3.77
N HIS A 116 -2.97 17.58 3.89
CA HIS A 116 -1.76 17.99 3.18
C HIS A 116 -0.55 17.44 3.94
N TYR A 117 0.20 16.54 3.31
CA TYR A 117 1.59 16.28 3.71
C TYR A 117 2.45 17.34 3.02
N ALA A 118 2.95 18.30 3.77
CA ALA A 118 3.95 19.23 3.30
C ALA A 118 5.33 18.58 3.48
N ASP A 119 6.03 18.34 2.37
CA ASP A 119 7.43 17.97 2.36
C ASP A 119 8.26 19.26 2.54
N PRO A 120 9.13 19.38 3.59
CA PRO A 120 9.80 20.63 3.92
C PRO A 120 11.10 20.91 3.14
N LEU A 121 11.43 20.16 2.08
CA LEU A 121 12.71 20.32 1.37
C LEU A 121 12.53 20.62 -0.13
N ALA A 122 12.07 21.85 -0.44
CA ALA A 122 12.15 22.38 -1.80
C ALA A 122 13.38 23.27 -1.92
N GLN A 123 14.43 22.82 -2.62
CA GLN A 123 15.46 23.68 -3.19
C GLN A 123 15.37 23.70 -4.72
N PRO A 124 15.60 24.85 -5.40
CA PRO A 124 15.26 25.04 -6.79
C PRO A 124 16.36 24.57 -7.74
N ALA A 125 16.05 23.55 -8.52
CA ALA A 125 16.69 23.30 -9.80
C ALA A 125 15.57 23.09 -10.82
N SER A 126 15.46 23.91 -11.86
CA SER A 126 14.26 24.10 -12.68
C SER A 126 13.63 22.81 -13.25
N THR A 127 14.41 21.87 -13.73
CA THR A 127 13.88 20.60 -14.28
C THR A 127 13.54 19.54 -13.22
N LEU A 128 14.23 19.55 -12.09
CA LEU A 128 13.95 18.65 -10.96
C LEU A 128 12.71 19.14 -10.21
N ALA A 129 12.52 20.45 -10.07
CA ALA A 129 11.34 21.05 -9.46
C ALA A 129 10.07 20.79 -10.28
N GLU A 130 10.13 20.87 -11.60
CA GLU A 130 9.00 20.54 -12.48
C GLU A 130 8.59 19.07 -12.37
N LYS A 131 9.57 18.14 -12.35
CA LYS A 131 9.32 16.73 -12.14
C LYS A 131 8.73 16.44 -10.75
N ALA A 132 9.24 17.11 -9.72
CA ALA A 132 8.73 16.98 -8.35
C ALA A 132 7.29 17.53 -8.25
N ASN A 133 6.99 18.65 -8.87
CA ASN A 133 5.65 19.24 -8.92
C ASN A 133 4.67 18.33 -9.68
N LEU A 134 5.10 17.74 -10.80
CA LEU A 134 4.29 16.78 -11.55
C LEU A 134 4.00 15.52 -10.69
N ALA A 135 5.03 14.94 -10.06
CA ALA A 135 4.87 13.78 -9.19
C ALA A 135 3.91 14.08 -8.02
N GLN A 136 4.02 15.27 -7.42
CA GLN A 136 3.11 15.72 -6.37
C GLN A 136 1.68 15.87 -6.87
N SER A 137 1.50 16.46 -8.07
CA SER A 137 0.18 16.62 -8.68
C SER A 137 -0.48 15.29 -8.99
N VAL A 138 0.27 14.32 -9.50
CA VAL A 138 -0.21 12.95 -9.73
C VAL A 138 -0.58 12.27 -8.41
N ARG A 139 0.26 12.40 -7.38
CA ARG A 139 -0.02 11.86 -6.04
C ARG A 139 -1.33 12.42 -5.48
N SER A 140 -1.50 13.74 -5.51
CA SER A 140 -2.72 14.40 -5.04
C SER A 140 -3.96 13.97 -5.84
N ALA A 141 -3.82 13.73 -7.15
CA ALA A 141 -4.91 13.21 -7.98
C ALA A 141 -5.31 11.78 -7.59
N VAL A 142 -4.34 10.92 -7.27
CA VAL A 142 -4.60 9.56 -6.78
C VAL A 142 -5.24 9.60 -5.39
N GLU A 143 -4.77 10.46 -4.49
CA GLU A 143 -5.33 10.65 -3.15
C GLU A 143 -6.79 11.15 -3.18
N ALA A 144 -7.16 11.92 -4.20
CA ALA A 144 -8.52 12.41 -4.39
C ALA A 144 -9.50 11.33 -4.91
N LEU A 145 -9.01 10.18 -5.37
CA LEU A 145 -9.88 9.10 -5.83
C LEU A 145 -10.71 8.51 -4.68
N PRO A 146 -11.96 8.06 -4.96
CA PRO A 146 -12.69 7.19 -4.05
C PRO A 146 -11.83 6.00 -3.59
N ALA A 147 -11.91 5.62 -2.32
CA ALA A 147 -11.01 4.64 -1.70
C ALA A 147 -10.88 3.32 -2.47
N ASN A 148 -11.98 2.79 -2.99
CA ASN A 148 -12.00 1.54 -3.77
C ASN A 148 -11.36 1.68 -5.16
N LEU A 149 -11.35 2.87 -5.74
CA LEU A 149 -10.68 3.15 -7.02
C LEU A 149 -9.18 3.41 -6.78
N ARG A 150 -8.85 4.14 -5.72
CA ARG A 150 -7.47 4.36 -5.28
C ARG A 150 -6.77 3.03 -4.99
N GLU A 151 -7.41 2.14 -4.25
CA GLU A 151 -6.87 0.81 -3.93
C GLU A 151 -6.56 0.00 -5.20
N ALA A 152 -7.43 0.05 -6.23
CA ALA A 152 -7.17 -0.62 -7.49
C ALA A 152 -5.95 -0.04 -8.22
N VAL A 153 -5.78 1.30 -8.24
CA VAL A 153 -4.60 1.96 -8.82
C VAL A 153 -3.34 1.58 -8.05
N VAL A 154 -3.39 1.63 -6.71
CA VAL A 154 -2.25 1.29 -5.86
C VAL A 154 -1.82 -0.16 -6.12
N CYS A 155 -2.73 -1.12 -6.05
CA CYS A 155 -2.39 -2.52 -6.24
C CYS A 155 -1.83 -2.83 -7.64
N VAL A 156 -2.45 -2.30 -8.70
CA VAL A 156 -2.10 -2.69 -10.08
C VAL A 156 -1.01 -1.80 -10.66
N GLU A 157 -1.06 -0.47 -10.46
CA GLU A 157 -0.12 0.45 -11.12
C GLU A 157 1.13 0.75 -10.27
N LEU A 158 0.99 0.79 -8.94
CA LEU A 158 2.13 1.10 -8.07
C LEU A 158 2.83 -0.16 -7.56
N GLU A 159 2.05 -1.19 -7.20
CA GLU A 159 2.59 -2.45 -6.68
C GLU A 159 2.82 -3.50 -7.78
N GLU A 160 2.43 -3.19 -9.03
CA GLU A 160 2.61 -4.05 -10.21
C GLU A 160 1.99 -5.44 -10.06
N LEU A 161 0.89 -5.54 -9.32
CA LEU A 161 0.19 -6.79 -9.07
C LEU A 161 -0.73 -7.16 -10.24
N SER A 162 -0.86 -8.45 -10.49
CA SER A 162 -1.89 -8.96 -11.41
C SER A 162 -3.29 -8.66 -10.88
N TYR A 163 -4.29 -8.66 -11.76
CA TYR A 163 -5.69 -8.46 -11.35
C TYR A 163 -6.18 -9.51 -10.35
N ASN A 164 -5.66 -10.73 -10.41
CA ASN A 164 -6.02 -11.78 -9.46
C ASN A 164 -5.44 -11.51 -8.07
N GLU A 165 -4.18 -11.10 -7.98
CA GLU A 165 -3.53 -10.74 -6.72
C GLU A 165 -4.17 -9.49 -6.09
N ALA A 166 -4.42 -8.45 -6.91
CA ALA A 166 -5.14 -7.28 -6.47
C ALA A 166 -6.56 -7.61 -5.97
N ALA A 167 -7.25 -8.55 -6.63
CA ALA A 167 -8.57 -9.03 -6.22
C ALA A 167 -8.53 -9.71 -4.85
N GLN A 168 -7.49 -10.51 -4.55
CA GLN A 168 -7.29 -11.11 -3.24
C GLN A 168 -7.07 -10.05 -2.15
N ILE A 169 -6.22 -9.06 -2.42
CA ILE A 169 -5.97 -7.94 -1.49
C ILE A 169 -7.25 -7.16 -1.24
N MET A 170 -7.99 -6.83 -2.29
CA MET A 170 -9.20 -6.00 -2.22
C MET A 170 -10.46 -6.75 -1.76
N GLY A 171 -10.40 -8.09 -1.63
CA GLY A 171 -11.54 -8.93 -1.30
C GLY A 171 -12.67 -8.86 -2.34
N CYS A 172 -12.32 -8.87 -3.63
CA CYS A 172 -13.29 -8.78 -4.73
C CYS A 172 -12.89 -9.69 -5.91
N THR A 173 -13.59 -9.62 -7.03
CA THR A 173 -13.24 -10.38 -8.25
C THR A 173 -12.25 -9.61 -9.12
N ALA A 174 -11.44 -10.33 -9.91
CA ALA A 174 -10.53 -9.70 -10.89
C ALA A 174 -11.29 -8.78 -11.88
N LYS A 175 -12.51 -9.13 -12.25
CA LYS A 175 -13.37 -8.28 -13.09
C LYS A 175 -13.79 -6.99 -12.39
N ALA A 176 -13.99 -7.03 -11.07
CA ALA A 176 -14.26 -5.82 -10.29
C ALA A 176 -13.02 -4.91 -10.21
N VAL A 177 -11.80 -5.48 -10.07
CA VAL A 177 -10.54 -4.73 -10.15
C VAL A 177 -10.41 -4.02 -11.49
N GLU A 178 -10.57 -4.74 -12.59
CA GLU A 178 -10.52 -4.17 -13.95
C GLU A 178 -11.50 -2.99 -14.11
N THR A 179 -12.75 -3.18 -13.66
CA THR A 179 -13.78 -2.12 -13.74
C THR A 179 -13.41 -0.90 -12.89
N ARG A 180 -12.89 -1.11 -11.67
CA ARG A 180 -12.45 -0.02 -10.78
C ARG A 180 -11.26 0.72 -11.38
N LEU A 181 -10.29 0.00 -11.92
CA LEU A 181 -9.12 0.58 -12.57
C LEU A 181 -9.52 1.42 -13.80
N TYR A 182 -10.43 0.92 -14.63
CA TYR A 182 -10.96 1.68 -15.76
C TYR A 182 -11.59 3.01 -15.31
N ARG A 183 -12.46 2.98 -14.29
CA ARG A 183 -13.10 4.18 -13.73
C ARG A 183 -12.08 5.14 -13.12
N ALA A 184 -11.08 4.62 -12.39
CA ALA A 184 -10.00 5.42 -11.83
C ALA A 184 -9.22 6.16 -12.91
N ARG A 185 -8.82 5.45 -13.98
CA ARG A 185 -8.10 6.06 -15.12
C ARG A 185 -8.91 7.17 -15.80
N GLN A 186 -10.24 7.02 -15.91
CA GLN A 186 -11.11 8.07 -16.47
C GLN A 186 -11.12 9.33 -15.59
N LEU A 187 -11.24 9.15 -14.27
CA LEU A 187 -11.20 10.28 -13.33
C LEU A 187 -9.83 10.96 -13.32
N LEU A 188 -8.75 10.20 -13.30
CA LEU A 188 -7.39 10.73 -13.35
C LEU A 188 -7.14 11.50 -14.65
N ARG A 189 -7.58 10.98 -15.81
CA ARG A 189 -7.46 11.67 -17.09
C ARG A 189 -8.14 13.04 -17.04
N THR A 190 -9.37 13.10 -16.52
CA THR A 190 -10.13 14.36 -16.41
C THR A 190 -9.44 15.35 -15.47
N THR A 191 -8.88 14.86 -14.35
CA THR A 191 -8.18 15.70 -13.37
C THR A 191 -6.86 16.22 -13.94
N CYS A 192 -6.06 15.37 -14.61
CA CYS A 192 -4.82 15.76 -15.24
C CYS A 192 -5.06 16.78 -16.37
N GLN A 193 -6.08 16.56 -17.23
CA GLN A 193 -6.41 17.52 -18.27
C GLN A 193 -6.72 18.93 -17.71
N LYS A 194 -7.38 19.01 -16.56
CA LYS A 194 -7.66 20.31 -15.90
C LYS A 194 -6.41 20.94 -15.29
N LEU A 195 -5.43 20.14 -14.86
CA LEU A 195 -4.16 20.63 -14.32
C LEU A 195 -3.30 21.24 -15.43
N PHE A 196 -3.22 20.59 -16.60
CA PHE A 196 -2.44 21.06 -17.75
C PHE A 196 -3.14 22.12 -18.61
N ALA A 197 -4.45 22.32 -18.48
CA ALA A 197 -5.19 23.36 -19.21
C ALA A 197 -5.17 24.72 -18.50
N LYS A 198 -4.52 24.83 -17.33
CA LYS A 198 -4.37 26.06 -16.56
C LYS A 198 -3.03 26.78 -16.77
N GLU A 199 -2.14 26.20 -17.59
CA GLU A 199 -0.93 26.86 -18.09
C GLU A 199 -1.21 27.50 -19.46
#